data_80a15836e8fcd8780c2b5f7bc2689f53
#
_entry.id   80a15836e8fcd8780c2b5f7bc2689f53
#
_cell.length_a   1.000
_cell.length_b   1.000
_cell.length_c   1.000
_cell.angle_alpha   90.00
_cell.angle_beta   90.00
_cell.angle_gamma   90.00
#
_symmetry.space_group_name_H-M   'P 1'
#
loop_
_entity.id
_entity.type
_entity.pdbx_description
1 polymer ?
#
loop_
_entity_poly.entity_id
_entity_poly.type
_entity_poly.pdbx_seq_one_letter_code
_entity_poly.pdbx_strand_id
1 'polypeptide(L)' 'MRALAIFILLLTSNISLAFAQGHMGTPEEQRACSRDAQRFCRQQLNNDFAVQQCLQQNRTRLSRPCQKVFESHGM' A
#
# COMPACT_ATOMS: atom_id res chain seq x y z
N MET A 1 8.14 -25.00 -29.89
CA MET A 1 9.31 -24.68 -29.09
C MET A 1 9.54 -23.20 -28.93
N ARG A 2 9.50 -22.44 -29.99
CA ARG A 2 9.75 -21.00 -29.91
C ARG A 2 8.67 -20.27 -29.15
N ALA A 3 7.44 -20.71 -29.23
CA ALA A 3 6.32 -20.09 -28.53
C ALA A 3 6.44 -20.21 -27.01
N LEU A 4 7.04 -21.29 -26.53
CA LEU A 4 7.19 -21.50 -25.09
C LEU A 4 8.14 -20.50 -24.47
N ALA A 5 9.19 -20.12 -25.15
CA ALA A 5 10.14 -19.14 -24.63
C ALA A 5 9.47 -17.77 -24.47
N ILE A 6 8.60 -17.40 -25.39
CA ILE A 6 7.89 -16.12 -25.35
C ILE A 6 6.94 -16.08 -24.17
N PHE A 7 6.26 -17.17 -23.88
CA PHE A 7 5.35 -17.24 -22.73
C PHE A 7 6.06 -17.01 -21.42
N ILE A 8 7.22 -17.59 -21.25
CA ILE A 8 7.98 -17.44 -20.01
C ILE A 8 8.35 -15.98 -19.78
N LEU A 9 8.76 -15.28 -20.83
CA LEU A 9 9.10 -13.87 -20.71
C LEU A 9 7.93 -13.00 -20.28
N LEU A 10 6.75 -13.28 -20.81
CA LEU A 10 5.56 -12.51 -20.46
C LEU A 10 5.18 -12.67 -18.99
N LEU A 11 5.29 -13.88 -18.48
CA LEU A 11 4.99 -14.15 -17.07
C LEU A 11 5.93 -13.40 -16.15
N THR A 12 7.20 -13.34 -16.50
CA THR A 12 8.19 -12.63 -15.68
C THR A 12 7.88 -11.14 -15.60
N SER A 13 7.46 -10.56 -16.73
CA SER A 13 7.13 -9.13 -16.76
C SER A 13 5.98 -8.79 -15.84
N ASN A 14 4.96 -9.63 -15.77
CA ASN A 14 3.81 -9.38 -14.90
C ASN A 14 4.20 -9.38 -13.43
N ILE A 15 5.07 -10.29 -13.04
CA ILE A 15 5.53 -10.35 -11.65
C ILE A 15 6.30 -9.10 -11.28
N SER A 16 7.13 -8.58 -12.18
CA SER A 16 7.88 -7.37 -11.93
C SER A 16 6.98 -6.17 -11.69
N LEU A 17 5.90 -6.04 -12.45
CA LEU A 17 4.95 -4.95 -12.27
C LEU A 17 4.27 -5.01 -10.92
N ALA A 18 3.94 -6.19 -10.44
CA ALA A 18 3.32 -6.34 -9.14
C ALA A 18 4.23 -5.83 -8.03
N PHE A 19 5.52 -6.10 -8.14
CA PHE A 19 6.48 -5.60 -7.16
C PHE A 19 6.71 -4.10 -7.26
N ALA A 20 6.68 -3.54 -8.46
CA ALA A 20 6.89 -2.12 -8.65
C ALA A 20 5.80 -1.29 -7.97
N GLN A 21 4.61 -1.86 -7.79
CA GLN A 21 3.51 -1.20 -7.12
C GLN A 21 3.42 -1.57 -5.63
N GLY A 22 4.46 -2.14 -5.09
CA GLY A 22 4.47 -2.77 -3.78
C GLY A 22 4.49 -1.84 -2.60
N HIS A 23 3.98 -0.64 -2.70
CA HIS A 23 3.70 0.18 -1.54
C HIS A 23 2.55 -0.41 -0.76
N MET A 24 2.49 -0.11 0.53
CA MET A 24 1.45 -0.64 1.38
C MET A 24 0.09 -0.12 0.96
N GLY A 25 -0.80 -1.03 0.62
CA GLY A 25 -2.14 -0.71 0.21
C GLY A 25 -2.25 -0.33 -1.27
N THR A 26 -3.47 -0.34 -1.75
CA THR A 26 -3.79 0.08 -3.11
C THR A 26 -3.75 1.61 -3.22
N PRO A 27 -3.73 2.17 -4.44
CA PRO A 27 -3.83 3.62 -4.59
C PRO A 27 -5.08 4.21 -3.93
N GLU A 28 -6.18 3.48 -3.93
CA GLU A 28 -7.40 3.94 -3.28
C GLU A 28 -7.25 3.96 -1.77
N GLU A 29 -6.62 2.94 -1.21
CA GLU A 29 -6.36 2.89 0.22
C GLU A 29 -5.39 3.97 0.64
N GLN A 30 -4.37 4.22 -0.17
CA GLN A 30 -3.43 5.30 0.12
C GLN A 30 -4.12 6.65 0.12
N ARG A 31 -5.04 6.89 -0.82
CA ARG A 31 -5.80 8.13 -0.83
C ARG A 31 -6.70 8.26 0.40
N ALA A 32 -7.29 7.16 0.82
CA ALA A 32 -8.15 7.19 2.01
C ALA A 32 -7.38 7.60 3.26
N CYS A 33 -6.09 7.27 3.34
CA CYS A 33 -5.27 7.54 4.51
C CYS A 33 -4.31 8.71 4.35
N SER A 34 -4.21 9.34 3.17
CA SER A 34 -3.17 10.33 2.95
C SER A 34 -3.31 11.55 3.83
N ARG A 35 -4.52 12.03 4.06
CA ARG A 35 -4.74 13.17 4.97
C ARG A 35 -4.37 12.83 6.39
N ASP A 36 -4.75 11.65 6.83
CA ASP A 36 -4.41 11.21 8.18
C ASP A 36 -2.90 11.06 8.35
N ALA A 37 -2.23 10.54 7.33
CA ALA A 37 -0.79 10.41 7.36
C ALA A 37 -0.12 11.78 7.45
N GLN A 38 -0.58 12.76 6.69
CA GLN A 38 -0.04 14.10 6.76
C GLN A 38 -0.33 14.77 8.10
N ARG A 39 -1.46 14.44 8.69
CA ARG A 39 -1.90 15.05 9.95
C ARG A 39 -1.19 14.47 11.15
N PHE A 40 -1.07 13.15 11.20
CA PHE A 40 -0.54 12.46 12.39
C PHE A 40 0.86 11.91 12.21
N CYS A 41 1.30 11.70 10.98
CA CYS A 41 2.53 10.95 10.71
C CYS A 41 3.47 11.71 9.79
N ARG A 42 3.52 13.02 9.94
CA ARG A 42 4.25 13.90 9.05
C ARG A 42 5.73 13.55 8.96
N GLN A 43 6.31 13.12 10.06
CA GLN A 43 7.73 12.82 10.13
C GLN A 43 8.08 11.47 9.51
N GLN A 44 7.07 10.64 9.24
CA GLN A 44 7.27 9.30 8.71
C GLN A 44 6.92 9.15 7.24
N LEU A 45 6.58 10.25 6.56
CA LEU A 45 5.99 10.18 5.21
C LEU A 45 6.91 9.56 4.15
N ASN A 46 8.21 9.56 4.37
CA ASN A 46 9.16 8.98 3.43
C ASN A 46 9.42 7.48 3.66
N ASN A 47 8.70 6.87 4.58
CA ASN A 47 8.88 5.45 4.91
C ASN A 47 7.51 4.82 5.09
N ASP A 48 7.09 4.00 4.12
CA ASP A 48 5.73 3.43 4.11
C ASP A 48 5.45 2.58 5.35
N PHE A 49 6.42 1.79 5.78
CA PHE A 49 6.24 0.96 6.96
C PHE A 49 6.05 1.81 8.22
N ALA A 50 6.86 2.85 8.36
CA ALA A 50 6.76 3.73 9.52
C ALA A 50 5.43 4.50 9.52
N VAL A 51 4.95 4.91 8.35
CA VAL A 51 3.65 5.56 8.24
C VAL A 51 2.55 4.60 8.69
N GLN A 52 2.60 3.35 8.25
CA GLN A 52 1.58 2.38 8.63
C GLN A 52 1.55 2.18 10.14
N GLN A 53 2.70 2.05 10.76
CA GLN A 53 2.77 1.91 12.22
C GLN A 53 2.26 3.15 12.94
N CYS A 54 2.62 4.31 12.43
CA CYS A 54 2.15 5.57 13.01
C CYS A 54 0.63 5.67 12.93
N LEU A 55 0.05 5.34 11.79
CA LEU A 55 -1.41 5.35 11.63
C LEU A 55 -2.06 4.33 12.57
N GLN A 56 -1.50 3.14 12.71
CA GLN A 56 -1.99 2.14 13.65
C GLN A 56 -2.06 2.71 15.07
N GLN A 57 -1.02 3.42 15.49
CA GLN A 57 -0.97 4.01 16.81
C GLN A 57 -2.02 5.10 17.01
N ASN A 58 -2.45 5.72 15.91
CA ASN A 58 -3.46 6.78 15.94
C ASN A 58 -4.82 6.29 15.45
N ARG A 59 -5.04 4.99 15.47
CA ARG A 59 -6.17 4.36 14.80
C ARG A 59 -7.53 4.96 15.17
N THR A 60 -7.75 5.22 16.44
CA THR A 60 -9.02 5.76 16.92
C THR A 60 -9.26 7.20 16.47
N ARG A 61 -8.21 7.88 16.03
CA ARG A 61 -8.28 9.28 15.60
C ARG A 61 -8.34 9.42 14.09
N LEU A 62 -8.19 8.33 13.35
CA LEU A 62 -8.20 8.36 11.89
C LEU A 62 -9.60 8.66 11.37
N SER A 63 -9.65 9.20 10.15
CA SER A 63 -10.92 9.35 9.45
C SER A 63 -11.55 7.98 9.20
N ARG A 64 -12.85 7.94 9.03
CA ARG A 64 -13.55 6.68 8.80
C ARG A 64 -13.03 5.93 7.57
N PRO A 65 -12.81 6.58 6.43
CA PRO A 65 -12.26 5.86 5.29
C PRO A 65 -10.92 5.18 5.60
N CYS A 66 -10.04 5.86 6.34
CA CYS A 66 -8.76 5.27 6.69
C CYS A 66 -8.91 4.14 7.71
N GLN A 67 -9.81 4.27 8.68
CA GLN A 67 -10.09 3.20 9.62
C GLN A 67 -10.57 1.94 8.90
N LYS A 68 -11.42 2.10 7.90
CA LYS A 68 -11.92 0.98 7.12
C LYS A 68 -10.81 0.26 6.35
N VAL A 69 -9.81 0.98 5.91
CA VAL A 69 -8.66 0.35 5.26
C VAL A 69 -8.01 -0.64 6.21
N PHE A 70 -7.74 -0.24 7.43
CA PHE A 70 -7.14 -1.15 8.40
C PHE A 70 -8.04 -2.33 8.73
N GLU A 71 -9.34 -2.09 8.88
CA GLU A 71 -10.30 -3.16 9.14
C GLU A 71 -10.33 -4.19 8.01
N SER A 72 -10.25 -3.73 6.77
CA SER A 72 -10.28 -4.63 5.61
C SER A 72 -9.05 -5.52 5.53
N HIS A 73 -7.97 -5.15 6.19
CA HIS A 73 -6.76 -5.95 6.27
C HIS A 73 -6.66 -6.76 7.55
N GLY A 74 -7.72 -6.81 8.34
CA GLY A 74 -7.74 -7.59 9.57
C GLY A 74 -6.94 -6.97 10.71
N MET A 75 -6.73 -5.69 10.67
CA MET A 75 -5.94 -5.01 11.69
C MET A 75 -6.75 -4.35 12.80
#